data_c0973529da4496e30c76064bbac799d3
#
_entry.id   c0973529da4496e30c76064bbac799d3
#
_cell.length_a   1.000
_cell.length_b   1.000
_cell.length_c   1.000
_cell.angle_alpha   90.00
_cell.angle_beta   90.00
_cell.angle_gamma   90.00
#
_symmetry.space_group_name_H-M   'P 1'
#
loop_
_entity.id
_entity.type
_entity.pdbx_description
1 polymer ?
#
loop_
_entity_poly.entity_id
_entity_poly.type
_entity_poly.pdbx_seq_one_letter_code
_entity_poly.pdbx_strand_id
1 'polypeptide(L)'
;MTVELTYEKFSELRGLYSKMQQLMKKRRRYYDLDFEREVIPGGRTSGIKAVIPRTARRAIDEAVDHVLTRPKVHVPVRPTESGFVTQQEIAEKKRKFIMAWWRQMQQRYNVIGDARKWLFLDGMVAVRHSIKWESIPAADDPKYAQKLKRIGRSVFPWEDRVLNNEWVFVDPDDPRNPEYAYVCYSLTVEAARRKFPNQKTAEWAKRPDYSKVTYLEGWSAPTFLDDGDWEPGIFRQWIDTDMVTDEDSPYPYVPIAVEDSGYGLVHEGIEVEDRFVGLLDHSFSTLVAQARQWTSMERVAELTAFNPIITRNIGADKAKTLRAEPGALWNLEGAEDDPQREQIELAKYPDIPIVVPQVIGLVDREVNGALKMDMLGGIPQTGVDTATEADQNVRNASAKLSGPVGALERLSAKLTRWALMDVELVLEAPVTLFGSGADDPADITLTPRDISGYYDVFVELTTTDEDALALTRARFWSEMYRVVPFLSAWTAMERGGIADDPLAEMLRRAGEDVFLSPEFTAIRVATGAESFGELAQMIAALTAKNGGPEGDIPGGGANSADGLITQDNIGAPVVPSATSDALGDRNLDQAASMLRAGRVMGSDNPNG
;
A
#
# COMPACT_ATOMS: atom_id res chain seq x y z
N MET A 1 -11.88 21.51 -25.10
CA MET A 1 -10.69 22.26 -25.61
C MET A 1 -9.45 21.60 -25.03
N THR A 2 -8.61 21.08 -25.87
CA THR A 2 -7.32 20.50 -25.43
C THR A 2 -6.47 21.57 -24.76
N VAL A 3 -5.96 21.31 -23.57
CA VAL A 3 -5.14 22.27 -22.83
C VAL A 3 -3.81 22.45 -23.54
N GLU A 4 -3.46 23.67 -23.91
CA GLU A 4 -2.16 23.96 -24.52
C GLU A 4 -1.06 23.86 -23.48
N LEU A 5 -0.04 23.03 -23.76
CA LEU A 5 1.14 22.88 -22.92
C LEU A 5 2.21 23.88 -23.33
N THR A 6 2.57 24.80 -22.44
CA THR A 6 3.62 25.79 -22.65
C THR A 6 4.62 25.80 -21.52
N TYR A 7 5.83 26.28 -21.77
CA TYR A 7 6.84 26.47 -20.72
C TYR A 7 6.42 27.57 -19.72
N GLU A 8 5.65 28.57 -20.19
CA GLU A 8 5.11 29.64 -19.34
C GLU A 8 4.13 29.08 -18.33
N LYS A 9 3.16 28.27 -18.78
CA LYS A 9 2.21 27.57 -17.90
C LYS A 9 2.91 26.71 -16.86
N PHE A 10 3.96 26.00 -17.25
CA PHE A 10 4.82 25.27 -16.28
C PHE A 10 5.43 26.21 -15.25
N SER A 11 5.95 27.38 -15.68
CA SER A 11 6.59 28.35 -14.78
C SER A 11 5.60 28.90 -13.74
N GLU A 12 4.38 29.21 -14.15
CA GLU A 12 3.28 29.63 -13.26
C GLU A 12 2.94 28.53 -12.26
N LEU A 13 2.74 27.30 -12.74
CA LEU A 13 2.43 26.15 -11.93
C LEU A 13 3.55 25.85 -10.90
N ARG A 14 4.81 25.97 -11.30
CA ARG A 14 5.97 25.85 -10.40
C ARG A 14 5.92 26.87 -9.27
N GLY A 15 5.41 28.08 -9.53
CA GLY A 15 5.19 29.11 -8.52
C GLY A 15 4.17 28.66 -7.46
N LEU A 16 3.02 28.12 -7.88
CA LEU A 16 1.99 27.59 -7.00
C LEU A 16 2.49 26.44 -6.13
N TYR A 17 3.32 25.55 -6.68
CA TYR A 17 3.87 24.40 -5.97
C TYR A 17 5.06 24.72 -5.05
N SER A 18 5.57 25.97 -5.05
CA SER A 18 6.82 26.32 -4.34
C SER A 18 6.76 26.10 -2.83
N LYS A 19 5.64 26.45 -2.19
CA LYS A 19 5.43 26.25 -0.74
C LYS A 19 5.35 24.77 -0.39
N MET A 20 4.59 23.99 -1.17
CA MET A 20 4.49 22.55 -1.00
C MET A 20 5.88 21.88 -1.12
N GLN A 21 6.69 22.26 -2.11
CA GLN A 21 8.05 21.74 -2.24
C GLN A 21 8.94 22.06 -1.03
N GLN A 22 8.79 23.25 -0.44
CA GLN A 22 9.51 23.61 0.79
C GLN A 22 9.07 22.74 1.97
N LEU A 23 7.76 22.46 2.08
CA LEU A 23 7.22 21.54 3.10
C LEU A 23 7.73 20.11 2.89
N MET A 24 7.77 19.60 1.66
CA MET A 24 8.34 18.28 1.35
C MET A 24 9.81 18.18 1.78
N LYS A 25 10.61 19.20 1.47
CA LYS A 25 12.01 19.26 1.92
C LYS A 25 12.12 19.28 3.44
N LYS A 26 11.24 20.00 4.11
CA LYS A 26 11.17 20.02 5.57
C LYS A 26 10.83 18.65 6.12
N ARG A 27 9.80 17.97 5.60
CA ARG A 27 9.38 16.62 5.99
C ARG A 27 10.53 15.62 5.88
N ARG A 28 11.25 15.65 4.76
CA ARG A 28 12.42 14.79 4.51
C ARG A 28 13.55 15.06 5.50
N ARG A 29 13.85 16.33 5.78
CA ARG A 29 14.83 16.69 6.82
C ARG A 29 14.45 16.12 8.19
N TYR A 30 13.17 16.16 8.58
CA TYR A 30 12.72 15.57 9.83
C TYR A 30 12.81 14.04 9.83
N TYR A 31 12.47 13.41 8.73
CA TYR A 31 12.66 11.97 8.56
C TYR A 31 14.14 11.56 8.63
N ASP A 32 15.03 12.36 8.03
CA ASP A 32 16.49 12.13 8.05
C ASP A 32 17.15 12.59 9.35
N LEU A 33 16.35 13.12 10.30
CA LEU A 33 16.82 13.66 11.58
C LEU A 33 17.76 14.87 11.42
N ASP A 34 17.67 15.61 10.31
CA ASP A 34 18.48 16.82 10.00
C ASP A 34 17.73 18.10 10.36
N PHE A 35 17.37 18.27 11.64
CA PHE A 35 16.76 19.51 12.15
C PHE A 35 17.47 20.07 13.39
N GLU A 36 18.73 19.77 13.58
CA GLU A 36 19.57 20.24 14.68
C GLU A 36 19.52 21.77 14.86
N ARG A 37 19.47 22.53 13.75
CA ARG A 37 19.40 24.00 13.78
C ARG A 37 18.11 24.55 14.42
N GLU A 38 17.03 23.78 14.37
CA GLU A 38 15.76 24.14 14.97
C GLU A 38 15.73 23.80 16.47
N VAL A 39 16.52 22.81 16.89
CA VAL A 39 16.66 22.38 18.29
C VAL A 39 17.54 23.36 19.06
N ILE A 40 18.68 23.76 18.51
CA ILE A 40 19.63 24.67 19.17
C ILE A 40 19.59 26.04 18.48
N PRO A 41 18.96 27.05 19.07
CA PRO A 41 19.00 28.42 18.56
C PRO A 41 20.44 28.95 18.60
N GLY A 42 20.94 29.42 17.47
CA GLY A 42 22.31 29.95 17.34
C GLY A 42 23.31 28.99 16.67
N GLY A 43 22.91 27.77 16.40
CA GLY A 43 23.63 26.82 15.57
C GLY A 43 24.90 26.24 16.18
N ARG A 44 25.77 25.67 15.33
CA ARG A 44 26.99 24.93 15.70
C ARG A 44 28.04 25.71 16.52
N THR A 45 27.85 27.03 16.66
CA THR A 45 28.77 27.90 17.41
C THR A 45 28.73 27.69 18.93
N SER A 46 27.69 27.05 19.46
CA SER A 46 27.52 26.82 20.91
C SER A 46 28.35 25.66 21.47
N GLY A 47 28.97 24.85 20.64
CA GLY A 47 29.65 23.61 21.06
C GLY A 47 28.72 22.53 21.62
N ILE A 48 27.41 22.80 21.64
CA ILE A 48 26.38 21.84 22.09
C ILE A 48 25.96 20.98 20.89
N LYS A 49 25.92 19.68 21.09
CA LYS A 49 25.42 18.73 20.11
C LYS A 49 23.95 18.43 20.42
N ALA A 50 23.08 18.51 19.42
CA ALA A 50 21.67 18.16 19.61
C ALA A 50 21.47 16.65 19.72
N VAL A 51 20.61 16.25 20.64
CA VAL A 51 20.10 14.88 20.75
C VAL A 51 18.74 14.85 20.07
N ILE A 52 18.67 14.18 18.94
CA ILE A 52 17.44 14.08 18.14
C ILE A 52 16.90 12.65 18.26
N PRO A 53 15.76 12.45 18.94
CA PRO A 53 15.10 11.15 19.00
C PRO A 53 14.66 10.68 17.61
N ARG A 54 14.71 9.36 17.37
CA ARG A 54 14.31 8.77 16.09
C ARG A 54 12.78 8.70 15.89
N THR A 55 12.01 9.41 16.68
CA THR A 55 10.54 9.35 16.71
C THR A 55 9.92 9.65 15.35
N ALA A 56 10.38 10.71 14.66
CA ALA A 56 9.87 11.08 13.34
C ALA A 56 10.11 9.98 12.30
N ARG A 57 11.31 9.41 12.25
CA ARG A 57 11.65 8.33 11.33
C ARG A 57 10.86 7.06 11.64
N ARG A 58 10.82 6.69 12.91
CA ARG A 58 10.08 5.53 13.40
C ARG A 58 8.61 5.62 13.02
N ALA A 59 8.00 6.82 13.16
CA ALA A 59 6.61 7.06 12.82
C ALA A 59 6.28 6.70 11.36
N ILE A 60 7.12 7.14 10.43
CA ILE A 60 6.93 6.85 9.01
C ILE A 60 7.19 5.37 8.73
N ASP A 61 8.30 4.82 9.24
CA ASP A 61 8.68 3.44 8.96
C ASP A 61 7.62 2.45 9.47
N GLU A 62 7.09 2.63 10.69
CA GLU A 62 6.02 1.80 11.25
C GLU A 62 4.69 1.94 10.48
N ALA A 63 4.31 3.16 10.09
CA ALA A 63 3.13 3.38 9.25
C ALA A 63 3.26 2.68 7.89
N VAL A 64 4.46 2.74 7.28
CA VAL A 64 4.76 2.05 6.02
C VAL A 64 4.67 0.54 6.18
N ASP A 65 5.23 -0.02 7.25
CA ASP A 65 5.27 -1.47 7.46
C ASP A 65 3.89 -2.06 7.79
N HIS A 66 2.98 -1.23 8.31
CA HIS A 66 1.62 -1.64 8.63
C HIS A 66 0.75 -1.89 7.40
N VAL A 67 1.05 -1.26 6.27
CA VAL A 67 0.31 -1.41 5.01
C VAL A 67 0.89 -2.53 4.16
N LEU A 68 0.10 -3.56 3.89
CA LEU A 68 0.52 -4.68 3.03
C LEU A 68 0.54 -4.27 1.55
N THR A 69 1.44 -4.89 0.79
CA THR A 69 1.66 -4.57 -0.63
C THR A 69 0.94 -5.50 -1.60
N ARG A 70 0.08 -6.39 -1.09
CA ARG A 70 -0.65 -7.36 -1.91
C ARG A 70 -2.08 -6.89 -2.11
N PRO A 71 -2.42 -6.34 -3.28
CA PRO A 71 -3.77 -5.90 -3.56
C PRO A 71 -4.73 -7.10 -3.73
N LYS A 72 -5.92 -6.98 -3.15
CA LYS A 72 -7.07 -7.81 -3.47
C LYS A 72 -7.87 -7.13 -4.56
N VAL A 73 -8.16 -7.84 -5.63
CA VAL A 73 -8.78 -7.25 -6.82
C VAL A 73 -10.18 -7.81 -6.99
N HIS A 74 -11.15 -6.91 -7.11
CA HIS A 74 -12.54 -7.22 -7.40
C HIS A 74 -12.93 -6.61 -8.74
N VAL A 75 -13.36 -7.44 -9.67
CA VAL A 75 -13.85 -7.03 -10.99
C VAL A 75 -15.36 -7.21 -11.01
N PRO A 76 -16.15 -6.15 -11.17
CA PRO A 76 -17.60 -6.26 -11.22
C PRO A 76 -18.04 -7.02 -12.49
N VAL A 77 -19.08 -7.81 -12.35
CA VAL A 77 -19.70 -8.48 -13.48
C VAL A 77 -20.54 -7.49 -14.26
N ARG A 78 -20.31 -7.39 -15.56
CA ARG A 78 -21.05 -6.46 -16.42
C ARG A 78 -22.53 -6.89 -16.49
N PRO A 79 -23.49 -6.01 -16.19
CA PRO A 79 -24.89 -6.30 -16.36
C PRO A 79 -25.23 -6.25 -17.88
N THR A 80 -25.46 -7.40 -18.47
CA THR A 80 -25.90 -7.49 -19.88
C THR A 80 -27.07 -8.45 -20.00
N GLU A 81 -27.91 -8.24 -21.02
CA GLU A 81 -29.03 -9.12 -21.35
C GLU A 81 -28.58 -10.53 -21.82
N SER A 82 -27.33 -10.67 -22.26
CA SER A 82 -26.77 -11.93 -22.74
C SER A 82 -25.94 -12.64 -21.67
N GLY A 83 -26.53 -13.66 -21.07
CA GLY A 83 -25.82 -14.73 -20.37
C GLY A 83 -24.92 -14.28 -19.19
N PHE A 84 -25.48 -14.19 -17.98
CA PHE A 84 -24.74 -13.90 -16.74
C PHE A 84 -23.49 -14.77 -16.55
N VAL A 85 -23.56 -16.06 -16.90
CA VAL A 85 -22.43 -16.99 -16.76
C VAL A 85 -21.23 -16.57 -17.60
N THR A 86 -21.44 -16.20 -18.86
CA THR A 86 -20.36 -15.74 -19.75
C THR A 86 -19.70 -14.47 -19.24
N GLN A 87 -20.49 -13.54 -18.66
CA GLN A 87 -19.95 -12.31 -18.09
C GLN A 87 -19.16 -12.56 -16.80
N GLN A 88 -19.59 -13.51 -16.01
CA GLN A 88 -18.85 -13.93 -14.81
C GLN A 88 -17.50 -14.58 -15.19
N GLU A 89 -17.45 -15.41 -16.22
CA GLU A 89 -16.20 -15.98 -16.73
C GLU A 89 -15.23 -14.91 -17.24
N ILE A 90 -15.75 -13.89 -17.95
CA ILE A 90 -14.95 -12.76 -18.41
C ILE A 90 -14.42 -11.94 -17.22
N ALA A 91 -15.26 -11.64 -16.22
CA ALA A 91 -14.85 -10.92 -15.03
C ALA A 91 -13.77 -11.67 -14.25
N GLU A 92 -13.91 -13.00 -14.10
CA GLU A 92 -12.91 -13.84 -13.46
C GLU A 92 -11.62 -13.91 -14.25
N LYS A 93 -11.69 -13.99 -15.59
CA LYS A 93 -10.53 -13.91 -16.48
C LYS A 93 -9.79 -12.58 -16.33
N LYS A 94 -10.51 -11.45 -16.29
CA LYS A 94 -9.94 -10.13 -16.02
C LYS A 94 -9.28 -10.08 -14.64
N ARG A 95 -9.95 -10.57 -13.60
CA ARG A 95 -9.42 -10.62 -12.22
C ARG A 95 -8.09 -11.37 -12.19
N LYS A 96 -8.03 -12.56 -12.76
CA LYS A 96 -6.80 -13.37 -12.84
C LYS A 96 -5.69 -12.65 -13.59
N PHE A 97 -6.01 -12.01 -14.73
CA PHE A 97 -5.06 -11.22 -15.49
C PHE A 97 -4.49 -10.07 -14.67
N ILE A 98 -5.33 -9.32 -13.99
CA ILE A 98 -4.93 -8.17 -13.15
C ILE A 98 -4.05 -8.63 -11.98
N MET A 99 -4.38 -9.75 -11.33
CA MET A 99 -3.55 -10.31 -10.27
C MET A 99 -2.17 -10.74 -10.79
N ALA A 100 -2.11 -11.35 -11.97
CA ALA A 100 -0.84 -11.68 -12.63
C ALA A 100 -0.05 -10.44 -13.02
N TRP A 101 -0.74 -9.37 -13.47
CA TRP A 101 -0.15 -8.08 -13.78
C TRP A 101 0.47 -7.44 -12.54
N TRP A 102 -0.28 -7.34 -11.43
CA TRP A 102 0.22 -6.80 -10.16
C TRP A 102 1.41 -7.58 -9.62
N ARG A 103 1.35 -8.91 -9.68
CA ARG A 103 2.48 -9.74 -9.26
C ARG A 103 3.75 -9.42 -10.03
N GLN A 104 3.67 -9.33 -11.36
CA GLN A 104 4.83 -8.99 -12.18
C GLN A 104 5.27 -7.54 -11.98
N MET A 105 4.34 -6.61 -11.81
CA MET A 105 4.61 -5.21 -11.54
C MET A 105 5.35 -5.03 -10.21
N GLN A 106 4.88 -5.64 -9.14
CA GLN A 106 5.52 -5.56 -7.82
C GLN A 106 6.91 -6.21 -7.81
N GLN A 107 7.08 -7.33 -8.48
CA GLN A 107 8.39 -7.99 -8.57
C GLN A 107 9.43 -7.16 -9.34
N ARG A 108 9.00 -6.38 -10.33
CA ARG A 108 9.90 -5.59 -11.17
C ARG A 108 10.14 -4.18 -10.65
N TYR A 109 9.11 -3.53 -10.11
CA TYR A 109 9.11 -2.09 -9.83
C TYR A 109 8.72 -1.73 -8.40
N ASN A 110 8.19 -2.67 -7.60
CA ASN A 110 7.76 -2.48 -6.21
C ASN A 110 6.89 -1.21 -6.00
N VAL A 111 6.00 -0.94 -6.94
CA VAL A 111 5.26 0.33 -7.04
C VAL A 111 4.53 0.69 -5.75
N ILE A 112 3.74 -0.24 -5.18
CA ILE A 112 3.00 0.03 -3.94
C ILE A 112 3.97 0.20 -2.76
N GLY A 113 5.04 -0.62 -2.70
CA GLY A 113 6.04 -0.53 -1.64
C GLY A 113 6.73 0.84 -1.59
N ASP A 114 7.08 1.39 -2.76
CA ASP A 114 7.70 2.70 -2.84
C ASP A 114 6.66 3.82 -2.68
N ALA A 115 5.46 3.67 -3.26
CA ALA A 115 4.38 4.65 -3.20
C ALA A 115 3.94 4.95 -1.76
N ARG A 116 3.77 3.92 -0.91
CA ARG A 116 3.35 4.08 0.48
C ARG A 116 4.29 4.98 1.27
N LYS A 117 5.62 4.86 1.06
CA LYS A 117 6.60 5.69 1.77
C LYS A 117 6.47 7.17 1.40
N TRP A 118 6.35 7.48 0.11
CA TRP A 118 6.18 8.85 -0.35
C TRP A 118 4.87 9.46 0.13
N LEU A 119 3.80 8.66 0.14
CA LEU A 119 2.48 9.10 0.58
C LEU A 119 2.47 9.50 2.06
N PHE A 120 3.05 8.68 2.95
CA PHE A 120 3.15 9.01 4.36
C PHE A 120 4.11 10.17 4.63
N LEU A 121 5.23 10.23 3.91
CA LEU A 121 6.26 11.25 4.11
C LEU A 121 5.84 12.61 3.54
N ASP A 122 5.51 12.64 2.25
CA ASP A 122 5.26 13.88 1.51
C ASP A 122 3.78 14.26 1.44
N GLY A 123 2.87 13.38 1.86
CA GLY A 123 1.42 13.59 1.72
C GLY A 123 0.89 13.45 0.31
N MET A 124 1.75 13.11 -0.63
CA MET A 124 1.49 12.95 -2.05
C MET A 124 2.24 11.73 -2.57
N VAL A 125 1.66 11.06 -3.54
CA VAL A 125 2.37 10.09 -4.36
C VAL A 125 2.06 10.34 -5.83
N ALA A 126 3.09 10.25 -6.65
CA ALA A 126 2.98 10.33 -8.10
C ALA A 126 3.61 9.11 -8.75
N VAL A 127 2.88 8.44 -9.62
CA VAL A 127 3.33 7.27 -10.37
C VAL A 127 3.20 7.56 -11.86
N ARG A 128 4.29 7.38 -12.60
CA ARG A 128 4.24 7.35 -14.06
C ARG A 128 3.87 5.95 -14.49
N HIS A 129 2.84 5.84 -15.28
CA HIS A 129 2.47 4.65 -16.02
C HIS A 129 2.96 4.77 -17.45
N SER A 130 3.67 3.79 -17.96
CA SER A 130 4.20 3.85 -19.32
C SER A 130 4.32 2.47 -19.95
N ILE A 131 4.20 2.45 -21.27
CA ILE A 131 4.46 1.27 -22.09
C ILE A 131 5.91 1.32 -22.56
N LYS A 132 6.59 0.19 -22.51
CA LYS A 132 7.94 0.01 -23.07
C LYS A 132 7.88 -0.14 -24.57
N TRP A 133 7.75 0.98 -25.28
CA TRP A 133 7.65 0.99 -26.74
C TRP A 133 8.81 0.27 -27.44
N GLU A 134 10.01 0.31 -26.86
CA GLU A 134 11.18 -0.43 -27.36
C GLU A 134 10.98 -1.95 -27.38
N SER A 135 10.09 -2.44 -26.54
CA SER A 135 9.75 -3.87 -26.44
C SER A 135 8.64 -4.30 -27.40
N ILE A 136 7.96 -3.33 -28.02
CA ILE A 136 6.87 -3.56 -28.97
C ILE A 136 7.46 -3.52 -30.38
N PRO A 137 7.17 -4.51 -31.24
CA PRO A 137 7.67 -4.50 -32.59
C PRO A 137 7.03 -3.36 -33.40
N ALA A 138 7.81 -2.74 -34.29
CA ALA A 138 7.27 -1.78 -35.23
C ALA A 138 6.25 -2.41 -36.17
N ALA A 139 5.19 -1.70 -36.53
CA ALA A 139 4.10 -2.22 -37.35
C ALA A 139 4.54 -2.65 -38.77
N ASP A 140 5.62 -2.07 -39.29
CA ASP A 140 6.26 -2.37 -40.56
C ASP A 140 7.22 -3.58 -40.49
N ASP A 141 7.49 -4.15 -39.30
CA ASP A 141 8.35 -5.32 -39.15
C ASP A 141 7.66 -6.55 -39.77
N PRO A 142 8.31 -7.24 -40.73
CA PRO A 142 7.73 -8.41 -41.37
C PRO A 142 7.39 -9.55 -40.39
N LYS A 143 7.93 -9.52 -39.19
CA LYS A 143 7.62 -10.46 -38.11
C LYS A 143 6.71 -9.84 -37.02
N TYR A 144 6.07 -8.73 -37.32
CA TYR A 144 5.23 -8.00 -36.35
C TYR A 144 4.23 -8.91 -35.63
N ALA A 145 3.39 -9.64 -36.41
CA ALA A 145 2.39 -10.53 -35.84
C ALA A 145 2.99 -11.65 -34.96
N GLN A 146 4.19 -12.15 -35.32
CA GLN A 146 4.88 -13.18 -34.54
C GLN A 146 5.49 -12.61 -33.26
N LYS A 147 6.07 -11.41 -33.33
CA LYS A 147 6.63 -10.74 -32.19
C LYS A 147 5.54 -10.26 -31.23
N LEU A 148 4.42 -9.75 -31.77
CA LEU A 148 3.27 -9.31 -30.98
C LEU A 148 2.68 -10.44 -30.13
N LYS A 149 2.63 -11.69 -30.64
CA LYS A 149 2.21 -12.86 -29.86
C LYS A 149 3.08 -13.17 -28.65
N ARG A 150 4.26 -12.56 -28.54
CA ARG A 150 5.17 -12.72 -27.41
C ARG A 150 4.97 -11.65 -26.32
N ILE A 151 4.17 -10.62 -26.60
CA ILE A 151 3.89 -9.55 -25.61
C ILE A 151 3.21 -10.17 -24.39
N GLY A 152 3.64 -9.76 -23.22
CA GLY A 152 3.19 -10.29 -21.93
C GLY A 152 3.84 -11.60 -21.54
N ARG A 153 4.05 -12.53 -22.47
CA ARG A 153 4.63 -13.86 -22.23
C ARG A 153 6.15 -13.84 -22.01
N SER A 154 6.88 -13.19 -22.89
CA SER A 154 8.34 -13.02 -22.81
C SER A 154 8.76 -11.59 -22.48
N VAL A 155 7.89 -10.62 -22.73
CA VAL A 155 8.12 -9.20 -22.52
C VAL A 155 6.92 -8.62 -21.79
N PHE A 156 7.13 -8.14 -20.58
CA PHE A 156 6.12 -7.39 -19.82
C PHE A 156 6.09 -5.95 -20.36
N PRO A 157 5.00 -5.50 -21.00
CA PRO A 157 5.03 -4.25 -21.77
C PRO A 157 4.96 -2.99 -20.90
N TRP A 158 4.58 -3.09 -19.64
CA TRP A 158 4.39 -1.93 -18.77
C TRP A 158 5.62 -1.62 -17.92
N GLU A 159 5.73 -0.34 -17.61
CA GLU A 159 6.71 0.18 -16.67
C GLU A 159 6.08 1.28 -15.83
N ASP A 160 5.77 0.96 -14.58
CA ASP A 160 5.29 1.93 -13.61
C ASP A 160 6.43 2.34 -12.69
N ARG A 161 6.63 3.63 -12.55
CA ARG A 161 7.67 4.18 -11.68
C ARG A 161 7.10 5.23 -10.76
N VAL A 162 7.36 5.07 -9.48
CA VAL A 162 7.11 6.13 -8.51
C VAL A 162 8.08 7.28 -8.78
N LEU A 163 7.53 8.48 -8.95
CA LEU A 163 8.30 9.68 -9.21
C LEU A 163 8.68 10.38 -7.90
N ASN A 164 9.75 11.17 -7.94
CA ASN A 164 10.00 12.10 -6.86
C ASN A 164 8.93 13.22 -6.92
N ASN A 165 8.17 13.37 -5.86
CA ASN A 165 7.06 14.32 -5.80
C ASN A 165 7.49 15.78 -6.05
N GLU A 166 8.73 16.15 -5.73
CA GLU A 166 9.27 17.49 -6.06
C GLU A 166 9.37 17.76 -7.56
N TRP A 167 9.33 16.74 -8.39
CA TRP A 167 9.46 16.86 -9.83
C TRP A 167 8.12 16.97 -10.56
N VAL A 168 7.02 16.68 -9.85
CA VAL A 168 5.69 16.52 -10.44
C VAL A 168 4.83 17.74 -10.15
N PHE A 169 4.23 18.26 -11.20
CA PHE A 169 3.35 19.42 -11.19
C PHE A 169 2.10 19.05 -11.98
N VAL A 170 0.99 18.93 -11.31
CA VAL A 170 -0.29 18.58 -11.93
C VAL A 170 -1.27 19.73 -11.81
N ASP A 171 -2.35 19.65 -12.54
CA ASP A 171 -3.45 20.58 -12.41
C ASP A 171 -3.89 20.72 -10.94
N PRO A 172 -3.83 21.93 -10.35
CA PRO A 172 -4.17 22.13 -8.95
C PRO A 172 -5.68 21.97 -8.66
N ASP A 173 -6.54 22.14 -9.66
CA ASP A 173 -7.98 22.06 -9.49
C ASP A 173 -8.44 20.61 -9.30
N ASP A 174 -7.95 19.68 -10.11
CA ASP A 174 -8.16 18.23 -9.92
C ASP A 174 -6.86 17.41 -10.06
N PRO A 175 -5.98 17.41 -9.05
CA PRO A 175 -4.74 16.64 -9.11
C PRO A 175 -4.93 15.13 -9.24
N ARG A 176 -6.12 14.61 -8.86
CA ARG A 176 -6.41 13.19 -9.00
C ARG A 176 -6.70 12.79 -10.44
N ASN A 177 -7.39 13.65 -11.21
CA ASN A 177 -7.67 13.43 -12.63
C ASN A 177 -7.23 14.65 -13.43
N PRO A 178 -5.93 14.92 -13.52
CA PRO A 178 -5.42 16.18 -14.05
C PRO A 178 -5.72 16.31 -15.54
N GLU A 179 -6.15 17.50 -15.97
CA GLU A 179 -6.23 17.84 -17.39
C GLU A 179 -4.84 17.96 -18.02
N TYR A 180 -3.83 18.28 -17.20
CA TYR A 180 -2.44 18.35 -17.63
C TYR A 180 -1.49 18.03 -16.47
N ALA A 181 -0.31 17.53 -16.83
CA ALA A 181 0.75 17.26 -15.86
C ALA A 181 2.11 17.57 -16.46
N TYR A 182 3.01 18.05 -15.61
CA TYR A 182 4.42 18.26 -15.96
C TYR A 182 5.32 17.49 -15.00
N VAL A 183 6.44 16.98 -15.55
CA VAL A 183 7.52 16.39 -14.76
C VAL A 183 8.82 17.09 -15.09
N CYS A 184 9.46 17.70 -14.08
CA CYS A 184 10.66 18.50 -14.23
C CYS A 184 11.77 17.99 -13.33
N TYR A 185 12.91 17.62 -13.93
CA TYR A 185 14.11 17.22 -13.18
C TYR A 185 15.40 17.55 -13.93
N SER A 186 16.54 17.49 -13.23
CA SER A 186 17.84 17.77 -13.85
C SER A 186 18.46 16.51 -14.44
N LEU A 187 18.96 16.62 -15.67
CA LEU A 187 19.77 15.60 -16.35
C LEU A 187 21.20 16.12 -16.56
N THR A 188 22.16 15.21 -16.71
CA THR A 188 23.46 15.57 -17.29
C THR A 188 23.33 15.74 -18.80
N VAL A 189 24.14 16.61 -19.39
CA VAL A 189 24.17 16.82 -20.86
C VAL A 189 24.41 15.49 -21.58
N GLU A 190 25.28 14.63 -21.06
CA GLU A 190 25.50 13.29 -21.61
C GLU A 190 24.23 12.46 -21.66
N ALA A 191 23.46 12.43 -20.55
CA ALA A 191 22.20 11.70 -20.50
C ALA A 191 21.14 12.30 -21.44
N ALA A 192 21.09 13.63 -21.54
CA ALA A 192 20.20 14.33 -22.47
C ALA A 192 20.54 14.02 -23.93
N ARG A 193 21.83 13.99 -24.30
CA ARG A 193 22.25 13.60 -25.66
C ARG A 193 21.92 12.15 -26.00
N ARG A 194 22.02 11.25 -25.02
CA ARG A 194 21.59 9.85 -25.22
C ARG A 194 20.09 9.75 -25.46
N LYS A 195 19.32 10.55 -24.74
CA LYS A 195 17.86 10.57 -24.88
C LYS A 195 17.41 11.23 -26.20
N PHE A 196 18.13 12.27 -26.66
CA PHE A 196 17.79 13.05 -27.85
C PHE A 196 18.97 13.08 -28.85
N PRO A 197 19.31 11.96 -29.49
CA PRO A 197 20.48 11.85 -30.35
C PRO A 197 20.41 12.75 -31.59
N ASN A 198 19.22 13.17 -31.99
CA ASN A 198 18.98 14.00 -33.17
C ASN A 198 19.21 15.52 -32.89
N GLN A 199 19.32 15.94 -31.62
CA GLN A 199 19.43 17.33 -31.19
C GLN A 199 20.88 17.79 -30.97
N LYS A 200 21.84 17.25 -31.76
CA LYS A 200 23.29 17.52 -31.60
C LYS A 200 23.69 18.98 -31.80
N THR A 201 22.91 19.76 -32.55
CA THR A 201 23.16 21.16 -32.86
C THR A 201 22.63 22.15 -31.82
N ALA A 202 21.77 21.70 -30.91
CA ALA A 202 21.17 22.52 -29.87
C ALA A 202 22.24 23.13 -28.94
N GLU A 203 21.97 24.32 -28.41
CA GLU A 203 22.88 25.05 -27.52
C GLU A 203 23.24 24.25 -26.26
N TRP A 204 22.24 23.60 -25.67
CA TRP A 204 22.44 22.74 -24.49
C TRP A 204 23.35 21.54 -24.80
N ALA A 205 23.27 21.01 -26.03
CA ALA A 205 24.06 19.86 -26.43
C ALA A 205 25.55 20.17 -26.65
N LYS A 206 25.94 21.45 -26.73
CA LYS A 206 27.33 21.89 -26.84
C LYS A 206 28.04 22.03 -25.50
N ARG A 207 27.29 21.98 -24.38
CA ARG A 207 27.85 22.10 -23.02
C ARG A 207 28.64 20.84 -22.62
N PRO A 208 29.53 20.93 -21.61
CA PRO A 208 30.28 19.79 -21.10
C PRO A 208 29.37 18.66 -20.62
N ASP A 209 29.79 17.41 -20.78
CA ASP A 209 28.99 16.21 -20.48
C ASP A 209 28.44 16.14 -19.04
N TYR A 210 29.23 16.64 -18.07
CA TYR A 210 28.86 16.67 -16.65
C TYR A 210 27.98 17.88 -16.26
N SER A 211 27.76 18.83 -17.17
CA SER A 211 26.87 19.97 -16.93
C SER A 211 25.43 19.44 -16.76
N LYS A 212 24.66 20.14 -15.92
CA LYS A 212 23.24 19.84 -15.71
C LYS A 212 22.39 20.71 -16.63
N VAL A 213 21.36 20.10 -17.18
CA VAL A 213 20.27 20.75 -17.92
C VAL A 213 18.94 20.38 -17.27
N THR A 214 17.97 21.26 -17.40
CA THR A 214 16.62 21.01 -16.91
C THR A 214 15.87 20.24 -17.99
N TYR A 215 15.39 19.06 -17.65
CA TYR A 215 14.48 18.30 -18.47
C TYR A 215 13.05 18.53 -17.98
N LEU A 216 12.17 18.88 -18.89
CA LEU A 216 10.76 19.07 -18.65
C LEU A 216 9.97 18.23 -19.64
N GLU A 217 8.99 17.48 -19.17
CA GLU A 217 7.98 16.86 -20.00
C GLU A 217 6.58 17.28 -19.55
N GLY A 218 5.70 17.51 -20.51
CA GLY A 218 4.30 17.87 -20.28
C GLY A 218 3.38 16.92 -21.00
N TRP A 219 2.26 16.61 -20.36
CA TRP A 219 1.20 15.76 -20.85
C TRP A 219 -0.14 16.49 -20.70
N SER A 220 -1.00 16.45 -21.72
CA SER A 220 -2.40 16.88 -21.60
C SER A 220 -3.35 15.70 -21.74
N ALA A 221 -4.52 15.85 -21.15
CA ALA A 221 -5.59 14.86 -21.29
C ALA A 221 -6.15 14.86 -22.73
N PRO A 222 -6.62 13.71 -23.20
CA PRO A 222 -7.37 13.63 -24.46
C PRO A 222 -8.73 14.30 -24.30
N THR A 223 -9.31 14.71 -25.40
CA THR A 223 -10.68 15.23 -25.46
C THR A 223 -11.59 14.15 -26.03
N PHE A 224 -12.55 13.68 -25.24
CA PHE A 224 -13.58 12.76 -25.73
C PHE A 224 -14.65 13.53 -26.47
N LEU A 225 -15.02 13.03 -27.65
CA LEU A 225 -16.03 13.61 -28.53
C LEU A 225 -17.40 12.95 -28.28
N ASP A 226 -18.47 13.63 -28.63
CA ASP A 226 -19.87 13.17 -28.43
C ASP A 226 -20.21 11.89 -29.21
N ASP A 227 -19.46 11.59 -30.28
CA ASP A 227 -19.60 10.38 -31.12
C ASP A 227 -18.90 9.13 -30.52
N GLY A 228 -18.18 9.29 -29.40
CA GLY A 228 -17.44 8.23 -28.74
C GLY A 228 -16.00 8.10 -29.20
N ASP A 229 -15.59 8.90 -30.17
CA ASP A 229 -14.18 9.02 -30.56
C ASP A 229 -13.45 9.96 -29.58
N TRP A 230 -12.13 10.00 -29.68
CA TRP A 230 -11.31 10.87 -28.84
C TRP A 230 -10.20 11.53 -29.65
N GLU A 231 -9.95 12.80 -29.36
CA GLU A 231 -8.77 13.49 -29.85
C GLU A 231 -7.61 13.25 -28.89
N PRO A 232 -6.43 12.84 -29.38
CA PRO A 232 -5.29 12.58 -28.52
C PRO A 232 -4.88 13.84 -27.77
N GLY A 233 -4.40 13.66 -26.53
CA GLY A 233 -3.73 14.70 -25.79
C GLY A 233 -2.38 15.05 -26.42
N ILE A 234 -1.75 16.08 -25.91
CA ILE A 234 -0.44 16.56 -26.39
C ILE A 234 0.64 16.01 -25.46
N PHE A 235 1.76 15.58 -26.04
CA PHE A 235 3.00 15.25 -25.33
C PHE A 235 4.12 16.16 -25.81
N ARG A 236 4.68 16.96 -24.90
CA ARG A 236 5.80 17.88 -25.19
C ARG A 236 6.98 17.65 -24.27
N GLN A 237 8.17 17.81 -24.80
CA GLN A 237 9.41 17.74 -24.01
C GLN A 237 10.29 18.94 -24.30
N TRP A 238 10.94 19.44 -23.23
CA TRP A 238 11.88 20.54 -23.30
C TRP A 238 13.20 20.18 -22.62
N ILE A 239 14.28 20.74 -23.13
CA ILE A 239 15.58 20.81 -22.46
C ILE A 239 15.88 22.28 -22.21
N ASP A 240 15.97 22.66 -20.94
CA ASP A 240 15.93 24.06 -20.50
C ASP A 240 14.64 24.74 -21.02
N THR A 241 14.77 25.65 -22.00
CA THR A 241 13.63 26.32 -22.66
C THR A 241 13.36 25.81 -24.08
N ASP A 242 14.26 24.99 -24.63
CA ASP A 242 14.19 24.51 -26.00
C ASP A 242 13.22 23.32 -26.10
N MET A 243 12.17 23.44 -26.87
CA MET A 243 11.25 22.34 -27.16
C MET A 243 11.92 21.33 -28.09
N VAL A 244 12.03 20.09 -27.63
CA VAL A 244 12.73 18.99 -28.34
C VAL A 244 11.78 17.96 -28.93
N THR A 245 10.56 17.86 -28.40
CA THR A 245 9.50 16.95 -28.87
C THR A 245 8.16 17.67 -28.79
N ASP A 246 7.32 17.50 -29.80
CA ASP A 246 5.92 17.94 -29.86
C ASP A 246 5.15 16.88 -30.65
N GLU A 247 4.43 16.01 -29.94
CA GLU A 247 3.78 14.82 -30.49
C GLU A 247 2.43 14.62 -29.82
N ASP A 248 1.54 13.89 -30.47
CA ASP A 248 0.30 13.43 -29.84
C ASP A 248 0.60 12.38 -28.77
N SER A 249 -0.13 12.43 -27.66
CA SER A 249 -0.03 11.44 -26.61
C SER A 249 -0.54 10.09 -27.08
N PRO A 250 0.22 9.00 -26.94
CA PRO A 250 -0.28 7.67 -27.28
C PRO A 250 -1.31 7.12 -26.28
N TYR A 251 -1.56 7.83 -25.18
CA TYR A 251 -2.42 7.38 -24.10
C TYR A 251 -3.76 8.08 -24.10
N PRO A 252 -4.88 7.35 -23.84
CA PRO A 252 -6.20 7.93 -23.67
C PRO A 252 -6.39 8.59 -22.28
N TYR A 253 -5.29 8.93 -21.60
CA TYR A 253 -5.24 9.56 -20.27
C TYR A 253 -3.89 10.25 -20.08
N VAL A 254 -3.79 11.11 -19.05
CA VAL A 254 -2.50 11.66 -18.60
C VAL A 254 -1.76 10.55 -17.85
N PRO A 255 -0.58 10.07 -18.31
CA PRO A 255 0.06 8.86 -17.76
C PRO A 255 0.80 9.13 -16.45
N ILE A 256 0.30 10.05 -15.62
CA ILE A 256 0.83 10.40 -14.31
C ILE A 256 -0.33 10.31 -13.31
N ALA A 257 -0.36 9.23 -12.54
CA ALA A 257 -1.31 9.05 -11.46
C ALA A 257 -0.82 9.78 -10.22
N VAL A 258 -1.66 10.66 -9.68
CA VAL A 258 -1.38 11.37 -8.44
C VAL A 258 -2.49 11.08 -7.43
N GLU A 259 -2.10 10.84 -6.18
CA GLU A 259 -3.01 10.70 -5.06
C GLU A 259 -2.49 11.47 -3.85
N ASP A 260 -3.41 12.00 -3.05
CA ASP A 260 -3.13 12.65 -1.77
C ASP A 260 -3.33 11.67 -0.60
N SER A 261 -2.67 11.95 0.53
CA SER A 261 -2.71 11.09 1.72
C SER A 261 -4.06 11.02 2.41
N GLY A 262 -4.99 11.93 2.09
CA GLY A 262 -6.26 12.08 2.81
C GLY A 262 -6.14 12.74 4.19
N TYR A 263 -4.96 13.22 4.58
CA TYR A 263 -4.78 14.01 5.81
C TYR A 263 -5.08 15.50 5.60
N GLY A 264 -4.94 15.97 4.36
CA GLY A 264 -5.25 17.34 3.97
C GLY A 264 -6.74 17.56 3.71
N LEU A 265 -7.09 18.81 3.47
CA LEU A 265 -8.45 19.19 3.08
C LEU A 265 -8.63 18.97 1.57
N VAL A 266 -9.83 18.63 1.13
CA VAL A 266 -10.16 18.44 -0.28
C VAL A 266 -11.46 19.19 -0.58
N HIS A 267 -11.34 20.36 -1.20
CA HIS A 267 -12.46 21.18 -1.69
C HIS A 267 -11.97 22.08 -2.83
N GLU A 268 -12.88 22.68 -3.57
CA GLU A 268 -12.56 23.66 -4.61
C GLU A 268 -11.80 24.86 -4.05
N GLY A 269 -10.79 25.33 -4.75
CA GLY A 269 -10.00 26.52 -4.40
C GLY A 269 -9.04 26.32 -3.21
N ILE A 270 -8.76 25.07 -2.83
CA ILE A 270 -7.78 24.80 -1.77
C ILE A 270 -6.36 25.03 -2.29
N GLU A 271 -5.51 25.60 -1.44
CA GLU A 271 -4.08 25.71 -1.73
C GLU A 271 -3.42 24.32 -1.81
N VAL A 272 -2.45 24.17 -2.71
CA VAL A 272 -1.79 22.87 -2.97
C VAL A 272 -1.13 22.31 -1.70
N GLU A 273 -0.53 23.18 -0.88
CA GLU A 273 0.12 22.77 0.37
C GLU A 273 -0.83 22.24 1.44
N ASP A 274 -2.09 22.70 1.46
CA ASP A 274 -3.10 22.27 2.43
C ASP A 274 -3.76 20.94 2.02
N ARG A 275 -3.68 20.59 0.74
CA ARG A 275 -4.16 19.31 0.22
C ARG A 275 -3.16 18.18 0.46
N PHE A 276 -1.88 18.42 0.18
CA PHE A 276 -0.84 17.40 0.30
C PHE A 276 -0.14 17.45 1.65
N VAL A 277 -0.78 16.88 2.67
CA VAL A 277 -0.32 16.88 4.07
C VAL A 277 0.31 15.53 4.42
N GLY A 278 1.56 15.55 4.92
CA GLY A 278 2.27 14.36 5.38
C GLY A 278 1.95 14.01 6.83
N LEU A 279 2.29 12.79 7.24
CA LEU A 279 2.03 12.28 8.60
C LEU A 279 2.66 13.15 9.70
N LEU A 280 3.81 13.78 9.42
CA LEU A 280 4.56 14.56 10.42
C LEU A 280 4.12 16.02 10.54
N ASP A 281 3.30 16.56 9.64
CA ASP A 281 3.05 18.00 9.52
C ASP A 281 2.52 18.63 10.79
N HIS A 282 1.56 17.97 11.44
CA HIS A 282 0.97 18.46 12.68
C HIS A 282 1.86 18.26 13.92
N SER A 283 3.02 17.60 13.76
CA SER A 283 3.90 17.22 14.87
C SER A 283 5.27 17.90 14.84
N PHE A 284 5.58 18.78 13.88
CA PHE A 284 6.89 19.42 13.79
C PHE A 284 7.30 20.16 15.06
N SER A 285 6.41 20.97 15.61
CA SER A 285 6.71 21.75 16.83
C SER A 285 6.94 20.86 18.04
N THR A 286 6.17 19.79 18.19
CA THR A 286 6.30 18.83 19.30
C THR A 286 7.57 17.98 19.17
N LEU A 287 7.95 17.58 17.94
CA LEU A 287 9.22 16.89 17.69
C LEU A 287 10.45 17.76 18.02
N VAL A 288 10.40 19.07 17.69
CA VAL A 288 11.46 20.00 18.09
C VAL A 288 11.50 20.19 19.61
N ALA A 289 10.33 20.31 20.25
CA ALA A 289 10.26 20.40 21.71
C ALA A 289 10.82 19.15 22.39
N GLN A 290 10.48 17.96 21.91
CA GLN A 290 11.05 16.70 22.36
C GLN A 290 12.57 16.70 22.26
N ALA A 291 13.11 17.01 21.09
CA ALA A 291 14.56 17.03 20.87
C ALA A 291 15.29 18.06 21.75
N ARG A 292 14.68 19.24 21.99
CA ARG A 292 15.24 20.24 22.90
C ARG A 292 15.31 19.73 24.33
N GLN A 293 14.29 19.05 24.81
CA GLN A 293 14.28 18.51 26.16
C GLN A 293 15.31 17.39 26.34
N TRP A 294 15.39 16.47 25.38
CA TRP A 294 16.43 15.43 25.37
C TRP A 294 17.84 16.04 25.34
N THR A 295 18.06 17.06 24.51
CA THR A 295 19.34 17.80 24.45
C THR A 295 19.67 18.46 25.79
N SER A 296 18.67 19.07 26.43
CA SER A 296 18.85 19.68 27.73
C SER A 296 19.19 18.68 28.84
N MET A 297 18.51 17.52 28.85
CA MET A 297 18.83 16.43 29.78
C MET A 297 20.23 15.88 29.58
N GLU A 298 20.61 15.60 28.37
CA GLU A 298 21.97 15.11 28.04
C GLU A 298 23.00 16.11 28.53
N ARG A 299 22.78 17.41 28.31
CA ARG A 299 23.68 18.46 28.78
C ARG A 299 23.77 18.50 30.30
N VAL A 300 22.66 18.38 31.02
CA VAL A 300 22.69 18.32 32.48
C VAL A 300 23.39 17.06 32.99
N ALA A 301 23.15 15.92 32.32
CA ALA A 301 23.83 14.67 32.65
C ALA A 301 25.36 14.77 32.44
N GLU A 302 25.80 15.35 31.31
CA GLU A 302 27.22 15.64 31.09
C GLU A 302 27.83 16.51 32.17
N LEU A 303 27.16 17.63 32.51
CA LEU A 303 27.63 18.56 33.55
C LEU A 303 27.64 17.94 34.93
N THR A 304 26.71 17.03 35.22
CA THR A 304 26.66 16.30 36.51
C THR A 304 27.73 15.20 36.58
N ALA A 305 27.97 14.51 35.46
CA ALA A 305 28.98 13.47 35.39
C ALA A 305 30.41 14.03 35.36
N PHE A 306 30.59 15.16 34.70
CA PHE A 306 31.88 15.83 34.54
C PHE A 306 31.83 17.24 35.10
N ASN A 307 31.75 17.33 36.43
CA ASN A 307 31.69 18.61 37.11
C ASN A 307 32.89 19.50 36.74
N PRO A 308 32.67 20.73 36.27
CA PRO A 308 33.78 21.65 36.05
C PRO A 308 34.56 21.89 37.35
N ILE A 309 35.85 21.91 37.17
CA ILE A 309 36.77 22.19 38.27
C ILE A 309 36.92 23.71 38.39
N ILE A 310 36.59 24.24 39.53
CA ILE A 310 36.87 25.64 39.88
C ILE A 310 38.21 25.65 40.60
N THR A 311 39.19 26.34 40.01
CA THR A 311 40.50 26.50 40.62
C THR A 311 40.67 27.90 41.16
N ARG A 312 41.17 28.02 42.39
CA ARG A 312 41.55 29.31 42.99
C ARG A 312 43.02 29.27 43.37
N ASN A 313 43.73 30.34 43.09
CA ASN A 313 45.16 30.49 43.36
C ASN A 313 46.08 29.48 42.66
N ILE A 314 45.60 28.77 41.66
CA ILE A 314 46.37 27.79 40.89
C ILE A 314 46.88 28.47 39.60
N GLY A 315 48.18 28.35 39.32
CA GLY A 315 48.76 28.87 38.10
C GLY A 315 48.12 28.27 36.84
N ALA A 316 47.94 29.06 35.77
CA ALA A 316 47.24 28.68 34.56
C ALA A 316 47.76 27.38 33.90
N ASP A 317 49.05 27.13 34.00
CA ASP A 317 49.66 25.92 33.39
C ASP A 317 49.40 24.68 34.26
N LYS A 318 49.39 24.79 35.58
CA LYS A 318 49.03 23.73 36.49
C LYS A 318 47.52 23.45 36.38
N ALA A 319 46.70 24.48 36.25
CA ALA A 319 45.26 24.34 36.05
C ALA A 319 44.89 23.56 34.77
N LYS A 320 45.65 23.73 33.69
CA LYS A 320 45.44 22.96 32.43
C LYS A 320 45.76 21.47 32.54
N THR A 321 46.56 21.06 33.50
CA THR A 321 46.93 19.65 33.75
C THR A 321 45.95 18.93 34.66
N LEU A 322 45.08 19.65 35.34
CA LEU A 322 44.06 19.07 36.23
C LEU A 322 42.95 18.40 35.41
N ARG A 323 42.75 17.13 35.64
CA ARG A 323 41.69 16.33 35.01
C ARG A 323 40.75 15.79 36.05
N ALA A 324 39.43 15.91 35.81
CA ALA A 324 38.41 15.28 36.62
C ALA A 324 38.21 13.84 36.19
N GLU A 325 39.16 12.98 36.51
CA GLU A 325 39.07 11.53 36.22
C GLU A 325 38.91 10.76 37.54
N PRO A 326 38.15 9.65 37.55
CA PRO A 326 38.04 8.79 38.73
C PRO A 326 39.41 8.36 39.21
N GLY A 327 39.75 8.61 40.45
CA GLY A 327 41.05 8.28 41.04
C GLY A 327 42.18 9.29 40.77
N ALA A 328 41.91 10.43 40.14
CA ALA A 328 42.91 11.49 39.98
C ALA A 328 43.37 12.05 41.33
N LEU A 329 44.69 12.08 41.55
CA LEU A 329 45.30 12.69 42.72
C LEU A 329 45.78 14.12 42.34
N TRP A 330 45.31 15.13 43.10
CA TRP A 330 45.72 16.50 42.92
C TRP A 330 46.60 16.94 44.07
N ASN A 331 47.83 17.31 43.74
CA ASN A 331 48.76 17.85 44.75
C ASN A 331 48.58 19.39 44.83
N LEU A 332 48.07 19.88 45.95
CA LEU A 332 47.81 21.29 46.22
C LEU A 332 48.86 21.87 47.12
N GLU A 333 49.36 23.04 46.79
CA GLU A 333 50.40 23.71 47.56
C GLU A 333 49.78 24.75 48.52
N GLY A 334 50.37 24.92 49.68
CA GLY A 334 49.98 25.86 50.71
C GLY A 334 49.54 25.20 52.02
N ALA A 335 49.76 25.91 53.13
CA ALA A 335 49.31 25.48 54.46
C ALA A 335 47.79 25.64 54.59
N GLU A 336 47.16 24.88 55.48
CA GLU A 336 45.71 24.81 55.61
C GLU A 336 45.06 26.16 55.98
N ASP A 337 45.79 27.02 56.68
CA ASP A 337 45.36 28.35 57.14
C ASP A 337 45.77 29.50 56.22
N ASP A 338 46.42 29.24 55.07
CA ASP A 338 46.89 30.27 54.15
C ASP A 338 45.73 30.73 53.23
N PRO A 339 45.35 32.02 53.27
CA PRO A 339 44.31 32.54 52.38
C PRO A 339 44.73 32.49 50.89
N GLN A 340 46.00 32.31 50.57
CA GLN A 340 46.51 32.15 49.21
C GLN A 340 46.71 30.66 48.81
N ARG A 341 46.29 29.74 49.63
CA ARG A 341 46.36 28.30 49.34
C ARG A 341 45.64 27.98 48.01
N GLU A 342 46.25 27.10 47.29
CA GLU A 342 45.61 26.50 46.10
C GLU A 342 44.33 25.78 46.52
N GLN A 343 43.25 26.06 45.86
CA GLN A 343 41.95 25.43 46.12
C GLN A 343 41.35 24.86 44.83
N ILE A 344 40.80 23.69 44.96
CA ILE A 344 40.03 23.03 43.92
C ILE A 344 38.66 22.75 44.48
N GLU A 345 37.66 23.30 43.83
CA GLU A 345 36.27 23.01 44.09
C GLU A 345 35.63 22.39 42.85
N LEU A 346 34.86 21.33 43.01
CA LEU A 346 33.96 20.87 41.97
C LEU A 346 32.74 21.77 41.94
N ALA A 347 32.41 22.31 40.80
CA ALA A 347 31.18 23.09 40.66
C ALA A 347 29.98 22.21 40.99
N LYS A 348 29.27 22.61 42.07
CA LYS A 348 27.99 21.95 42.38
C LYS A 348 26.92 22.50 41.48
N TYR A 349 26.50 21.70 40.53
CA TYR A 349 25.30 21.99 39.77
C TYR A 349 24.06 21.63 40.60
N PRO A 350 22.99 22.39 40.48
CA PRO A 350 21.73 22.03 41.13
C PRO A 350 21.27 20.67 40.59
N ASP A 351 20.76 19.84 41.49
CA ASP A 351 20.14 18.55 41.10
C ASP A 351 19.08 18.79 40.02
N ILE A 352 18.93 17.84 39.14
CA ILE A 352 17.88 17.91 38.12
C ILE A 352 16.53 17.98 38.83
N PRO A 353 15.77 19.09 38.69
CA PRO A 353 14.46 19.16 39.32
C PRO A 353 13.59 17.97 38.86
N ILE A 354 12.90 17.31 39.77
CA ILE A 354 12.01 16.16 39.50
C ILE A 354 10.97 16.48 38.42
N VAL A 355 10.63 17.75 38.25
CA VAL A 355 9.71 18.23 37.21
C VAL A 355 10.26 17.99 35.79
N VAL A 356 11.57 18.02 35.57
CA VAL A 356 12.15 17.90 34.22
C VAL A 356 11.87 16.53 33.60
N PRO A 357 12.13 15.39 34.26
CA PRO A 357 11.74 14.07 33.74
C PRO A 357 10.23 13.93 33.52
N GLN A 358 9.41 14.56 34.36
CA GLN A 358 7.95 14.53 34.20
C GLN A 358 7.51 15.30 32.96
N VAL A 359 8.07 16.47 32.68
CA VAL A 359 7.77 17.25 31.47
C VAL A 359 8.21 16.50 30.22
N ILE A 360 9.37 15.82 30.25
CA ILE A 360 9.82 14.97 29.13
C ILE A 360 8.83 13.85 28.90
N GLY A 361 8.41 13.15 29.96
CA GLY A 361 7.41 12.09 29.85
C GLY A 361 6.05 12.58 29.30
N LEU A 362 5.67 13.84 29.60
CA LEU A 362 4.47 14.43 29.01
C LEU A 362 4.64 14.73 27.53
N VAL A 363 5.77 15.30 27.11
CA VAL A 363 6.04 15.58 25.68
C VAL A 363 6.18 14.28 24.90
N ASP A 364 6.85 13.27 25.44
CA ASP A 364 6.96 11.97 24.80
C ASP A 364 5.58 11.30 24.61
N ARG A 365 4.70 11.40 25.63
CA ARG A 365 3.32 10.93 25.51
C ARG A 365 2.52 11.69 24.47
N GLU A 366 2.68 13.01 24.40
CA GLU A 366 1.99 13.85 23.41
C GLU A 366 2.43 13.48 21.98
N VAL A 367 3.75 13.35 21.75
CA VAL A 367 4.29 12.95 20.45
C VAL A 367 3.83 11.53 20.09
N ASN A 368 3.96 10.58 21.00
CA ASN A 368 3.54 9.19 20.75
C ASN A 368 2.01 9.09 20.58
N GLY A 369 1.24 9.87 21.36
CA GLY A 369 -0.21 9.95 21.23
C GLY A 369 -0.66 10.57 19.90
N ALA A 370 0.03 11.63 19.45
CA ALA A 370 -0.23 12.25 18.16
C ALA A 370 0.08 11.32 17.00
N LEU A 371 1.20 10.61 17.05
CA LEU A 371 1.65 9.70 16.00
C LEU A 371 1.12 8.26 16.16
N LYS A 372 0.68 7.87 17.38
CA LYS A 372 0.15 6.54 17.77
C LYS A 372 1.05 5.35 17.40
N MET A 373 2.37 5.56 17.36
CA MET A 373 3.33 4.57 16.90
C MET A 373 3.44 3.35 17.82
N ASP A 374 3.42 3.58 19.13
CA ASP A 374 3.52 2.49 20.11
C ASP A 374 2.39 1.47 19.96
N MET A 375 1.20 1.92 19.53
CA MET A 375 0.06 1.03 19.26
C MET A 375 0.25 0.20 18.00
N LEU A 376 0.79 0.79 16.93
CA LEU A 376 1.06 0.10 15.67
C LEU A 376 2.24 -0.86 15.79
N GLY A 377 3.26 -0.49 16.57
CA GLY A 377 4.43 -1.33 16.83
C GLY A 377 4.19 -2.49 17.81
N GLY A 378 2.95 -2.68 18.30
CA GLY A 378 2.62 -3.76 19.23
C GLY A 378 3.25 -3.60 20.62
N ILE A 379 3.71 -2.39 20.98
CA ILE A 379 4.27 -2.13 22.30
C ILE A 379 3.12 -2.09 23.32
N PRO A 380 3.18 -2.94 24.38
CA PRO A 380 2.15 -2.94 25.40
C PRO A 380 2.03 -1.55 26.05
N GLN A 381 0.83 -0.99 26.04
CA GLN A 381 0.58 0.25 26.75
C GLN A 381 0.43 -0.03 28.25
N THR A 382 1.09 0.78 29.07
CA THR A 382 0.87 0.77 30.53
C THR A 382 -0.59 1.12 30.85
N GLY A 383 -1.32 0.21 31.46
CA GLY A 383 -2.72 0.40 31.82
C GLY A 383 -3.72 -0.30 30.89
N VAL A 384 -3.26 -1.11 29.95
CA VAL A 384 -4.10 -1.99 29.14
C VAL A 384 -4.14 -3.35 29.81
N ASP A 385 -5.27 -3.66 30.44
CA ASP A 385 -5.43 -4.88 31.26
C ASP A 385 -6.06 -6.04 30.47
N THR A 386 -6.61 -5.79 29.29
CA THR A 386 -7.31 -6.81 28.51
C THR A 386 -6.88 -6.89 27.03
N ALA A 387 -6.90 -8.09 26.46
CA ALA A 387 -6.65 -8.30 25.03
C ALA A 387 -7.63 -7.51 24.14
N THR A 388 -8.88 -7.35 24.60
CA THR A 388 -9.92 -6.58 23.89
C THR A 388 -9.59 -5.09 23.82
N GLU A 389 -9.03 -4.55 24.88
CA GLU A 389 -8.63 -3.13 24.94
C GLU A 389 -7.39 -2.89 24.08
N ALA A 390 -6.44 -3.82 24.08
CA ALA A 390 -5.30 -3.79 23.19
C ALA A 390 -5.75 -3.79 21.71
N ASP A 391 -6.66 -4.70 21.33
CA ASP A 391 -7.27 -4.77 20.00
C ASP A 391 -7.97 -3.45 19.61
N GLN A 392 -8.70 -2.85 20.53
CA GLN A 392 -9.40 -1.60 20.28
C GLN A 392 -8.43 -0.44 20.07
N ASN A 393 -7.33 -0.41 20.80
CA ASN A 393 -6.27 0.59 20.64
C ASN A 393 -5.56 0.45 19.29
N VAL A 394 -5.27 -0.77 18.86
CA VAL A 394 -4.71 -1.05 17.52
C VAL A 394 -5.67 -0.61 16.43
N ARG A 395 -6.96 -0.94 16.53
CA ARG A 395 -7.99 -0.47 15.57
C ARG A 395 -8.07 1.05 15.49
N ASN A 396 -8.00 1.74 16.65
CA ASN A 396 -8.00 3.20 16.68
C ASN A 396 -6.73 3.81 16.07
N ALA A 397 -5.59 3.11 16.16
CA ALA A 397 -4.36 3.52 15.50
C ALA A 397 -4.44 3.29 13.98
N SER A 398 -4.93 2.11 13.56
CA SER A 398 -5.12 1.76 12.15
C SER A 398 -6.11 2.69 11.45
N ALA A 399 -7.12 3.21 12.17
CA ALA A 399 -8.07 4.18 11.63
C ALA A 399 -7.39 5.48 11.14
N LYS A 400 -6.25 5.88 11.72
CA LYS A 400 -5.45 7.01 11.20
C LYS A 400 -4.81 6.73 9.84
N LEU A 401 -4.58 5.46 9.52
CA LEU A 401 -3.97 5.05 8.26
C LEU A 401 -5.00 4.89 7.15
N SER A 402 -6.31 4.97 7.46
CA SER A 402 -7.38 4.75 6.49
C SER A 402 -7.34 5.71 5.30
N GLY A 403 -6.96 6.99 5.51
CA GLY A 403 -6.78 7.96 4.43
C GLY A 403 -5.71 7.53 3.43
N PRO A 404 -4.45 7.34 3.87
CA PRO A 404 -3.39 6.85 3.00
C PRO A 404 -3.65 5.47 2.39
N VAL A 405 -4.27 4.54 3.12
CA VAL A 405 -4.63 3.22 2.57
C VAL A 405 -5.64 3.40 1.43
N GLY A 406 -6.71 4.16 1.65
CA GLY A 406 -7.70 4.46 0.61
C GLY A 406 -7.10 5.21 -0.59
N ALA A 407 -6.07 6.06 -0.38
CA ALA A 407 -5.33 6.68 -1.48
C ALA A 407 -4.54 5.66 -2.31
N LEU A 408 -3.86 4.72 -1.66
CA LEU A 408 -3.15 3.64 -2.35
C LEU A 408 -4.11 2.68 -3.09
N GLU A 409 -5.29 2.43 -2.54
CA GLU A 409 -6.35 1.67 -3.21
C GLU A 409 -6.82 2.36 -4.48
N ARG A 410 -7.13 3.68 -4.41
CA ARG A 410 -7.50 4.47 -5.58
C ARG A 410 -6.38 4.52 -6.61
N LEU A 411 -5.13 4.73 -6.19
CA LEU A 411 -3.95 4.67 -7.05
C LEU A 411 -3.86 3.33 -7.78
N SER A 412 -4.00 2.24 -7.02
CA SER A 412 -3.92 0.88 -7.56
C SER A 412 -5.05 0.59 -8.53
N ALA A 413 -6.27 1.02 -8.22
CA ALA A 413 -7.43 0.90 -9.12
C ALA A 413 -7.22 1.70 -10.41
N LYS A 414 -6.67 2.92 -10.32
CA LYS A 414 -6.35 3.77 -11.47
C LYS A 414 -5.31 3.13 -12.39
N LEU A 415 -4.19 2.67 -11.84
CA LEU A 415 -3.15 2.00 -12.61
C LEU A 415 -3.66 0.72 -13.27
N THR A 416 -4.51 -0.03 -12.58
CA THR A 416 -5.15 -1.23 -13.13
C THR A 416 -6.10 -0.89 -14.27
N ARG A 417 -6.89 0.17 -14.11
CA ARG A 417 -7.77 0.68 -15.18
C ARG A 417 -6.97 1.06 -16.41
N TRP A 418 -5.86 1.78 -16.25
CA TRP A 418 -4.98 2.16 -17.35
C TRP A 418 -4.35 0.96 -18.03
N ALA A 419 -3.91 -0.04 -17.27
CA ALA A 419 -3.41 -1.28 -17.85
C ALA A 419 -4.44 -2.01 -18.72
N LEU A 420 -5.73 -1.97 -18.35
CA LEU A 420 -6.82 -2.51 -19.18
C LEU A 420 -7.05 -1.64 -20.43
N MET A 421 -7.07 -0.31 -20.27
CA MET A 421 -7.19 0.64 -21.39
C MET A 421 -6.04 0.46 -22.39
N ASP A 422 -4.83 0.24 -21.90
CA ASP A 422 -3.66 -0.02 -22.74
C ASP A 422 -3.83 -1.27 -23.61
N VAL A 423 -4.36 -2.36 -23.05
CA VAL A 423 -4.60 -3.59 -23.83
C VAL A 423 -5.62 -3.34 -24.94
N GLU A 424 -6.65 -2.54 -24.67
CA GLU A 424 -7.74 -2.32 -25.64
C GLU A 424 -7.43 -1.21 -26.63
N LEU A 425 -6.99 -0.03 -26.15
CA LEU A 425 -6.94 1.21 -26.94
C LEU A 425 -5.52 1.54 -27.44
N VAL A 426 -4.46 1.06 -26.77
CA VAL A 426 -3.09 1.44 -27.08
C VAL A 426 -2.33 0.30 -27.78
N LEU A 427 -2.43 -0.92 -27.23
CA LEU A 427 -1.79 -2.09 -27.83
C LEU A 427 -2.66 -2.75 -28.90
N GLU A 428 -3.98 -2.64 -28.79
CA GLU A 428 -4.98 -3.25 -29.68
C GLU A 428 -4.71 -4.75 -29.95
N ALA A 429 -4.07 -5.43 -29.01
CA ALA A 429 -3.55 -6.77 -29.18
C ALA A 429 -3.77 -7.64 -27.94
N PRO A 430 -3.96 -8.96 -28.11
CA PRO A 430 -4.03 -9.89 -26.99
C PRO A 430 -2.72 -9.89 -26.19
N VAL A 431 -2.81 -9.73 -24.88
CA VAL A 431 -1.67 -9.80 -23.95
C VAL A 431 -1.80 -11.06 -23.10
N THR A 432 -0.71 -11.82 -23.02
CA THR A 432 -0.65 -13.07 -22.25
C THR A 432 0.29 -12.91 -21.08
N LEU A 433 -0.21 -13.09 -19.87
CA LEU A 433 0.57 -13.08 -18.64
C LEU A 433 0.59 -14.48 -18.00
N PHE A 434 1.63 -14.75 -17.21
CA PHE A 434 1.69 -15.99 -16.43
C PHE A 434 0.69 -15.95 -15.28
N GLY A 435 0.13 -17.11 -14.95
CA GLY A 435 -0.82 -17.27 -13.86
C GLY A 435 -0.32 -16.73 -12.50
N SER A 436 -1.24 -16.39 -11.65
CA SER A 436 -0.98 -15.64 -10.42
C SER A 436 -0.41 -16.47 -9.26
N GLY A 437 -0.37 -17.78 -9.35
CA GLY A 437 0.10 -18.64 -8.25
C GLY A 437 0.16 -20.13 -8.57
N ALA A 438 0.37 -20.93 -7.52
CA ALA A 438 0.39 -22.38 -7.61
C ALA A 438 -0.98 -22.96 -8.03
N ASP A 439 -2.06 -22.27 -7.65
CA ASP A 439 -3.44 -22.69 -7.95
C ASP A 439 -3.88 -22.35 -9.37
N ASP A 440 -3.13 -21.49 -10.07
CA ASP A 440 -3.41 -21.10 -11.45
C ASP A 440 -2.11 -20.92 -12.24
N PRO A 441 -1.42 -22.02 -12.56
CA PRO A 441 -0.14 -21.97 -13.28
C PRO A 441 -0.30 -21.68 -14.77
N ALA A 442 -1.53 -21.62 -15.28
CA ALA A 442 -1.80 -21.41 -16.70
C ALA A 442 -1.52 -19.98 -17.16
N ASP A 443 -1.12 -19.83 -18.42
CA ASP A 443 -1.02 -18.54 -19.08
C ASP A 443 -2.42 -17.91 -19.21
N ILE A 444 -2.56 -16.64 -18.82
CA ILE A 444 -3.79 -15.89 -18.91
C ILE A 444 -3.67 -14.89 -20.06
N THR A 445 -4.50 -15.04 -21.07
CA THR A 445 -4.53 -14.15 -22.24
C THR A 445 -5.78 -13.28 -22.17
N LEU A 446 -5.60 -11.96 -22.09
CA LEU A 446 -6.67 -10.99 -22.18
C LEU A 446 -6.68 -10.37 -23.58
N THR A 447 -7.85 -10.31 -24.19
CA THR A 447 -8.02 -9.71 -25.53
C THR A 447 -8.79 -8.38 -25.41
N PRO A 448 -8.64 -7.45 -26.37
CA PRO A 448 -9.45 -6.23 -26.42
C PRO A 448 -10.96 -6.50 -26.34
N ARG A 449 -11.44 -7.58 -26.94
CA ARG A 449 -12.86 -7.98 -26.90
C ARG A 449 -13.34 -8.40 -25.50
N ASP A 450 -12.46 -8.97 -24.68
CA ASP A 450 -12.80 -9.34 -23.30
C ASP A 450 -13.03 -8.09 -22.43
N ILE A 451 -12.41 -6.97 -22.79
CA ILE A 451 -12.51 -5.69 -22.07
C ILE A 451 -13.74 -4.92 -22.53
N SER A 452 -13.84 -4.65 -23.83
CA SER A 452 -15.00 -4.03 -24.50
C SER A 452 -15.50 -2.77 -23.78
N GLY A 453 -14.59 -1.83 -23.47
CA GLY A 453 -14.89 -0.56 -22.82
C GLY A 453 -15.19 -0.64 -21.32
N TYR A 454 -15.05 -1.80 -20.68
CA TYR A 454 -15.38 -2.00 -19.28
C TYR A 454 -14.10 -2.11 -18.44
N TYR A 455 -13.70 -0.97 -17.84
CA TYR A 455 -12.44 -0.83 -17.10
C TYR A 455 -12.61 -0.79 -15.59
N ASP A 456 -13.83 -0.90 -15.07
CA ASP A 456 -14.08 -0.77 -13.64
C ASP A 456 -13.45 -1.90 -12.85
N VAL A 457 -12.65 -1.52 -11.89
CA VAL A 457 -11.93 -2.42 -11.00
C VAL A 457 -11.88 -1.78 -9.61
N PHE A 458 -12.17 -2.57 -8.60
CA PHE A 458 -11.96 -2.19 -7.21
C PHE A 458 -10.74 -2.92 -6.67
N VAL A 459 -9.89 -2.19 -5.98
CA VAL A 459 -8.68 -2.74 -5.36
C VAL A 459 -8.72 -2.43 -3.89
N GLU A 460 -8.57 -3.44 -3.07
CA GLU A 460 -8.48 -3.33 -1.62
C GLU A 460 -7.05 -3.67 -1.17
N LEU A 461 -6.51 -2.86 -0.28
CA LEU A 461 -5.23 -3.11 0.38
C LEU A 461 -5.50 -3.42 1.85
N THR A 462 -5.06 -4.58 2.29
CA THR A 462 -5.20 -4.97 3.69
C THR A 462 -4.06 -4.40 4.53
N THR A 463 -4.37 -4.03 5.77
CA THR A 463 -3.36 -3.76 6.80
C THR A 463 -2.99 -5.07 7.50
N THR A 464 -1.83 -5.09 8.17
CA THR A 464 -1.40 -6.26 8.95
C THR A 464 -2.45 -6.69 9.98
N ASP A 465 -3.14 -5.73 10.57
CA ASP A 465 -4.19 -5.99 11.56
C ASP A 465 -5.46 -6.54 10.93
N GLU A 466 -5.81 -6.09 9.73
CA GLU A 466 -6.96 -6.61 9.00
C GLU A 466 -6.81 -8.08 8.66
N ASP A 467 -5.61 -8.52 8.29
CA ASP A 467 -5.34 -9.94 8.04
C ASP A 467 -5.44 -10.76 9.36
N ALA A 468 -4.95 -10.23 10.47
CA ALA A 468 -5.10 -10.85 11.79
C ALA A 468 -6.58 -10.89 12.22
N LEU A 469 -7.32 -9.81 11.98
CA LEU A 469 -8.76 -9.74 12.24
C LEU A 469 -9.56 -10.67 11.34
N ALA A 470 -9.19 -10.77 10.04
CA ALA A 470 -9.80 -11.70 9.11
C ALA A 470 -9.60 -13.14 9.58
N LEU A 471 -8.40 -13.49 10.02
CA LEU A 471 -8.10 -14.80 10.59
C LEU A 471 -8.93 -15.07 11.86
N THR A 472 -9.02 -14.08 12.75
CA THR A 472 -9.82 -14.19 13.99
C THR A 472 -11.31 -14.33 13.66
N ARG A 473 -11.80 -13.56 12.68
CA ARG A 473 -13.19 -13.65 12.19
C ARG A 473 -13.46 -15.01 11.57
N ALA A 474 -12.56 -15.51 10.74
CA ALA A 474 -12.67 -16.82 10.12
C ALA A 474 -12.72 -17.93 11.18
N ARG A 475 -11.86 -17.87 12.20
CA ARG A 475 -11.87 -18.81 13.34
C ARG A 475 -13.20 -18.75 14.10
N PHE A 476 -13.65 -17.55 14.47
CA PHE A 476 -14.90 -17.34 15.17
C PHE A 476 -16.09 -17.95 14.40
N TRP A 477 -16.23 -17.65 13.10
CA TRP A 477 -17.34 -18.16 12.31
C TRP A 477 -17.24 -19.67 12.04
N SER A 478 -16.02 -20.22 11.93
CA SER A 478 -15.82 -21.67 11.82
C SER A 478 -16.22 -22.39 13.12
N GLU A 479 -15.91 -21.81 14.28
CA GLU A 479 -16.36 -22.34 15.57
C GLU A 479 -17.86 -22.20 15.75
N MET A 480 -18.44 -21.05 15.40
CA MET A 480 -19.89 -20.83 15.44
C MET A 480 -20.64 -21.82 14.55
N TYR A 481 -20.14 -22.14 13.37
CA TYR A 481 -20.72 -23.16 12.49
C TYR A 481 -20.73 -24.53 13.16
N ARG A 482 -19.73 -24.87 13.96
CA ARG A 482 -19.67 -26.15 14.69
C ARG A 482 -20.62 -26.22 15.90
N VAL A 483 -20.89 -25.09 16.54
CA VAL A 483 -21.65 -24.99 17.78
C VAL A 483 -23.14 -24.69 17.54
N VAL A 484 -23.45 -23.93 16.48
CA VAL A 484 -24.81 -23.45 16.19
C VAL A 484 -25.43 -24.30 15.07
N PRO A 485 -26.36 -25.24 15.38
CA PRO A 485 -26.85 -26.23 14.42
C PRO A 485 -27.64 -25.65 13.23
N PHE A 486 -28.15 -24.42 13.35
CA PHE A 486 -28.94 -23.76 12.29
C PHE A 486 -28.09 -22.75 11.48
N LEU A 487 -26.82 -22.60 11.77
CA LEU A 487 -25.95 -21.78 10.95
C LEU A 487 -25.53 -22.57 9.71
N SER A 488 -25.79 -22.04 8.52
CA SER A 488 -25.38 -22.70 7.28
C SER A 488 -23.86 -22.55 7.04
N ALA A 489 -23.25 -23.54 6.38
CA ALA A 489 -21.86 -23.46 5.97
C ALA A 489 -21.62 -22.24 5.07
N TRP A 490 -22.57 -21.91 4.20
CA TRP A 490 -22.55 -20.70 3.38
C TRP A 490 -22.37 -19.44 4.22
N THR A 491 -23.27 -19.22 5.20
CA THR A 491 -23.23 -18.04 6.06
C THR A 491 -21.92 -17.95 6.86
N ALA A 492 -21.40 -19.09 7.32
CA ALA A 492 -20.12 -19.12 8.03
C ALA A 492 -18.94 -18.76 7.12
N MET A 493 -18.92 -19.24 5.88
CA MET A 493 -17.87 -18.91 4.90
C MET A 493 -17.96 -17.45 4.48
N GLU A 494 -19.14 -16.95 4.15
CA GLU A 494 -19.37 -15.56 3.73
C GLU A 494 -19.03 -14.56 4.85
N ARG A 495 -19.57 -14.77 6.06
CA ARG A 495 -19.32 -13.88 7.21
C ARG A 495 -17.92 -14.00 7.76
N GLY A 496 -17.31 -15.16 7.64
CA GLY A 496 -15.94 -15.43 8.06
C GLY A 496 -14.89 -14.93 7.09
N GLY A 497 -15.27 -14.63 5.84
CA GLY A 497 -14.31 -14.32 4.78
C GLY A 497 -13.36 -15.50 4.51
N ILE A 498 -13.84 -16.75 4.70
CA ILE A 498 -13.02 -17.96 4.59
C ILE A 498 -12.79 -18.31 3.12
N ALA A 499 -13.74 -17.98 2.27
CA ALA A 499 -13.67 -18.20 0.84
C ALA A 499 -14.14 -16.96 0.08
N ASP A 500 -13.45 -16.61 -1.00
CA ASP A 500 -13.80 -15.47 -1.86
C ASP A 500 -15.14 -15.72 -2.59
N ASP A 501 -15.40 -16.97 -2.94
CA ASP A 501 -16.68 -17.44 -3.47
C ASP A 501 -17.15 -18.67 -2.69
N PRO A 502 -18.03 -18.48 -1.69
CA PRO A 502 -18.56 -19.57 -0.87
C PRO A 502 -19.30 -20.65 -1.69
N LEU A 503 -19.93 -20.27 -2.81
CA LEU A 503 -20.66 -21.23 -3.65
C LEU A 503 -19.68 -22.13 -4.41
N ALA A 504 -18.68 -21.55 -5.04
CA ALA A 504 -17.65 -22.31 -5.75
C ALA A 504 -16.91 -23.26 -4.80
N GLU A 505 -16.61 -22.81 -3.58
CA GLU A 505 -15.95 -23.62 -2.56
C GLU A 505 -16.82 -24.76 -2.07
N MET A 506 -18.11 -24.54 -1.86
CA MET A 506 -19.05 -25.60 -1.51
C MET A 506 -19.20 -26.63 -2.62
N LEU A 507 -19.26 -26.20 -3.89
CA LEU A 507 -19.32 -27.11 -5.03
C LEU A 507 -18.02 -27.91 -5.18
N ARG A 508 -16.86 -27.28 -4.98
CA ARG A 508 -15.57 -27.96 -4.96
C ARG A 508 -15.52 -29.03 -3.88
N ARG A 509 -15.91 -28.67 -2.67
CA ARG A 509 -15.97 -29.61 -1.54
C ARG A 509 -16.95 -30.76 -1.77
N ALA A 510 -18.13 -30.47 -2.30
CA ALA A 510 -19.08 -31.54 -2.66
C ALA A 510 -18.49 -32.50 -3.70
N GLY A 511 -17.76 -31.98 -4.69
CA GLY A 511 -17.01 -32.77 -5.66
C GLY A 511 -15.92 -33.63 -5.01
N GLU A 512 -15.16 -33.05 -4.07
CA GLU A 512 -14.14 -33.77 -3.30
C GLU A 512 -14.73 -34.85 -2.41
N ASP A 513 -15.84 -34.57 -1.72
CA ASP A 513 -16.56 -35.54 -0.85
C ASP A 513 -17.08 -36.72 -1.67
N VAL A 514 -17.61 -36.48 -2.88
CA VAL A 514 -18.01 -37.54 -3.82
C VAL A 514 -16.80 -38.35 -4.28
N PHE A 515 -15.73 -37.68 -4.68
CA PHE A 515 -14.50 -38.31 -5.17
C PHE A 515 -13.78 -39.14 -4.10
N LEU A 516 -13.88 -38.75 -2.82
CA LEU A 516 -13.30 -39.44 -1.67
C LEU A 516 -14.25 -40.46 -1.06
N SER A 517 -15.50 -40.58 -1.55
CA SER A 517 -16.44 -41.56 -1.03
C SER A 517 -15.91 -43.00 -1.22
N PRO A 518 -16.26 -43.94 -0.32
CA PRO A 518 -15.78 -45.33 -0.41
C PRO A 518 -16.11 -45.99 -1.75
N GLU A 519 -17.27 -45.68 -2.33
CA GLU A 519 -17.73 -46.20 -3.61
C GLU A 519 -16.86 -45.70 -4.76
N PHE A 520 -16.61 -44.38 -4.81
CA PHE A 520 -15.75 -43.78 -5.82
C PHE A 520 -14.27 -44.16 -5.63
N THR A 521 -13.83 -44.31 -4.38
CA THR A 521 -12.46 -44.77 -4.09
C THR A 521 -12.27 -46.21 -4.62
N ALA A 522 -13.24 -47.08 -4.44
CA ALA A 522 -13.16 -48.44 -4.98
C ALA A 522 -13.13 -48.45 -6.52
N ILE A 523 -13.97 -47.62 -7.18
CA ILE A 523 -13.96 -47.47 -8.64
C ILE A 523 -12.61 -46.88 -9.12
N ARG A 524 -12.09 -45.86 -8.46
CA ARG A 524 -10.82 -45.24 -8.78
C ARG A 524 -9.64 -46.23 -8.71
N VAL A 525 -9.59 -47.01 -7.62
CA VAL A 525 -8.57 -48.07 -7.47
C VAL A 525 -8.70 -49.13 -8.55
N ALA A 526 -9.91 -49.50 -8.92
CA ALA A 526 -10.17 -50.48 -9.97
C ALA A 526 -9.84 -49.98 -11.37
N THR A 527 -9.99 -48.67 -11.63
CA THR A 527 -9.76 -48.06 -12.96
C THR A 527 -8.40 -47.42 -13.11
N GLY A 528 -7.67 -47.20 -12.02
CA GLY A 528 -6.38 -46.51 -12.01
C GLY A 528 -6.46 -45.00 -12.32
N ALA A 529 -7.65 -44.38 -12.17
CA ALA A 529 -7.83 -42.96 -12.42
C ALA A 529 -7.24 -42.11 -11.29
N GLU A 530 -6.42 -41.12 -11.64
CA GLU A 530 -5.78 -40.23 -10.67
C GLU A 530 -6.61 -38.97 -10.38
N SER A 531 -7.50 -38.59 -11.31
CA SER A 531 -8.35 -37.40 -11.17
C SER A 531 -9.84 -37.70 -11.45
N PHE A 532 -10.73 -36.84 -10.95
CA PHE A 532 -12.17 -36.94 -11.24
C PHE A 532 -12.48 -36.80 -12.75
N GLY A 533 -11.72 -35.94 -13.44
CA GLY A 533 -11.87 -35.75 -14.88
C GLY A 533 -11.52 -37.02 -15.70
N GLU A 534 -10.46 -37.70 -15.33
CA GLU A 534 -10.09 -38.98 -15.93
C GLU A 534 -11.11 -40.06 -15.65
N LEU A 535 -11.60 -40.13 -14.41
CA LEU A 535 -12.65 -41.08 -14.05
C LEU A 535 -13.94 -40.83 -14.82
N ALA A 536 -14.38 -39.57 -14.94
CA ALA A 536 -15.56 -39.21 -15.73
C ALA A 536 -15.40 -39.56 -17.21
N GLN A 537 -14.23 -39.34 -17.80
CA GLN A 537 -13.92 -39.72 -19.20
C GLN A 537 -13.93 -41.25 -19.37
N MET A 538 -13.35 -42.00 -18.42
CA MET A 538 -13.35 -43.45 -18.48
C MET A 538 -14.77 -44.03 -18.37
N ILE A 539 -15.58 -43.48 -17.44
CA ILE A 539 -16.99 -43.88 -17.29
C ILE A 539 -17.76 -43.60 -18.58
N ALA A 540 -17.60 -42.41 -19.18
CA ALA A 540 -18.24 -42.06 -20.44
C ALA A 540 -17.82 -43.00 -21.59
N ALA A 541 -16.52 -43.33 -21.65
CA ALA A 541 -15.99 -44.26 -22.65
C ALA A 541 -16.51 -45.71 -22.47
N LEU A 542 -16.63 -46.18 -21.22
CA LEU A 542 -17.18 -47.47 -20.89
C LEU A 542 -18.68 -47.57 -21.21
N THR A 543 -19.43 -46.49 -20.94
CA THR A 543 -20.87 -46.39 -21.24
C THR A 543 -21.08 -46.39 -22.75
N ALA A 544 -20.26 -45.68 -23.50
CA ALA A 544 -20.30 -45.66 -24.98
C ALA A 544 -19.89 -47.01 -25.61
N LYS A 545 -18.97 -47.75 -24.96
CA LYS A 545 -18.47 -49.04 -25.48
C LYS A 545 -19.43 -50.22 -25.17
N ASN A 546 -20.18 -50.14 -24.09
CA ASN A 546 -21.10 -51.20 -23.68
C ASN A 546 -22.51 -51.04 -24.25
N GLY A 547 -22.69 -50.38 -25.39
CA GLY A 547 -23.91 -50.16 -26.13
C GLY A 547 -25.13 -50.48 -25.29
N GLY A 548 -25.74 -49.47 -24.63
CA GLY A 548 -26.88 -49.72 -23.77
C GLY A 548 -27.93 -50.53 -24.46
N PRO A 549 -28.64 -51.41 -23.78
CA PRO A 549 -29.70 -52.21 -24.37
C PRO A 549 -30.71 -51.25 -25.01
N GLU A 550 -30.92 -51.40 -26.32
CA GLU A 550 -32.07 -50.83 -27.02
C GLU A 550 -33.35 -51.32 -26.30
N GLY A 551 -33.76 -50.60 -25.32
CA GLY A 551 -35.09 -50.73 -24.72
C GLY A 551 -35.97 -49.67 -25.38
N ASP A 552 -36.85 -50.09 -26.24
CA ASP A 552 -37.91 -49.30 -26.84
C ASP A 552 -38.64 -48.44 -25.80
N ILE A 553 -38.38 -47.14 -25.83
CA ILE A 553 -39.27 -46.13 -25.26
C ILE A 553 -39.90 -45.39 -26.45
N PRO A 554 -41.20 -45.54 -26.67
CA PRO A 554 -41.86 -44.84 -27.73
C PRO A 554 -42.03 -43.37 -27.43
N GLY A 555 -41.43 -42.53 -28.26
CA GLY A 555 -41.82 -41.13 -28.51
C GLY A 555 -41.12 -40.06 -27.65
N GLY A 556 -40.12 -39.43 -28.25
CA GLY A 556 -39.58 -38.15 -27.75
C GLY A 556 -38.21 -37.81 -28.36
N GLY A 557 -38.19 -36.90 -29.29
CA GLY A 557 -37.15 -36.52 -30.24
C GLY A 557 -35.75 -36.35 -29.70
N ALA A 558 -34.82 -36.67 -30.58
CA ALA A 558 -33.42 -36.43 -30.46
C ALA A 558 -33.10 -34.94 -30.23
N ASN A 559 -32.40 -34.63 -29.16
CA ASN A 559 -31.52 -33.47 -29.12
C ASN A 559 -30.42 -33.67 -28.07
N SER A 560 -29.23 -33.71 -28.61
CA SER A 560 -27.95 -33.24 -28.10
C SER A 560 -27.57 -33.39 -26.61
N ALA A 561 -26.36 -33.83 -26.41
CA ALA A 561 -25.61 -34.14 -25.20
C ALA A 561 -25.42 -32.99 -24.18
N ASP A 562 -26.31 -31.99 -24.19
CA ASP A 562 -26.31 -30.83 -23.25
C ASP A 562 -27.30 -30.98 -22.08
N GLY A 563 -27.86 -32.17 -21.87
CA GLY A 563 -28.97 -32.38 -20.95
C GLY A 563 -28.63 -32.99 -19.59
N LEU A 564 -27.45 -32.83 -19.03
CA LEU A 564 -27.06 -33.54 -17.82
C LEU A 564 -26.86 -32.70 -16.58
N ILE A 565 -27.31 -31.46 -16.51
CA ILE A 565 -27.60 -30.77 -15.24
C ILE A 565 -28.62 -29.65 -15.52
N THR A 566 -29.88 -29.96 -15.64
CA THR A 566 -30.92 -28.94 -15.45
C THR A 566 -31.33 -28.93 -13.98
N GLN A 567 -31.52 -27.75 -13.44
CA GLN A 567 -31.85 -27.42 -12.05
C GLN A 567 -33.15 -28.10 -11.52
N ASP A 568 -33.93 -28.77 -12.37
CA ASP A 568 -35.20 -29.36 -12.02
C ASP A 568 -35.13 -30.80 -11.46
N ASN A 569 -33.93 -31.41 -11.42
CA ASN A 569 -33.76 -32.79 -10.90
C ASN A 569 -33.07 -32.87 -9.51
N ILE A 570 -32.92 -31.78 -8.80
CA ILE A 570 -32.57 -31.85 -7.38
C ILE A 570 -33.85 -32.08 -6.62
N GLY A 571 -34.26 -33.35 -6.56
CA GLY A 571 -35.27 -33.78 -5.63
C GLY A 571 -34.86 -33.39 -4.22
N ALA A 572 -35.79 -32.76 -3.48
CA ALA A 572 -35.59 -32.44 -2.08
C ALA A 572 -34.98 -33.66 -1.36
N PRO A 573 -33.95 -33.46 -0.52
CA PRO A 573 -33.37 -34.57 0.21
C PRO A 573 -34.49 -35.19 1.06
N VAL A 574 -34.76 -36.47 0.85
CA VAL A 574 -35.60 -37.30 1.72
C VAL A 574 -34.89 -37.31 3.07
N VAL A 575 -35.37 -36.49 3.98
CA VAL A 575 -34.97 -36.54 5.37
C VAL A 575 -35.45 -37.88 5.93
N PRO A 576 -34.54 -38.79 6.35
CA PRO A 576 -34.99 -39.97 7.11
C PRO A 576 -35.62 -39.44 8.39
N SER A 577 -36.86 -39.78 8.64
CA SER A 577 -37.53 -39.57 9.91
C SER A 577 -36.81 -40.39 10.98
N ALA A 578 -35.83 -39.79 11.64
CA ALA A 578 -35.27 -40.32 12.85
C ALA A 578 -36.25 -39.99 13.98
N THR A 579 -36.82 -41.02 14.55
CA THR A 579 -37.61 -41.02 15.75
C THR A 579 -36.99 -40.18 16.85
N SER A 580 -37.73 -39.17 17.28
CA SER A 580 -37.50 -38.45 18.52
C SER A 580 -37.59 -39.45 19.69
N ASP A 581 -36.44 -39.68 20.34
CA ASP A 581 -36.40 -39.92 21.79
C ASP A 581 -34.93 -39.92 22.26
N ALA A 582 -34.72 -39.16 23.35
CA ALA A 582 -33.55 -39.19 24.20
C ALA A 582 -32.30 -38.41 23.76
N LEU A 583 -32.37 -37.08 23.79
CA LEU A 583 -31.24 -36.29 24.31
C LEU A 583 -31.79 -35.02 24.98
N GLY A 584 -31.90 -35.16 26.29
CA GLY A 584 -32.69 -34.32 27.15
C GLY A 584 -32.12 -32.92 27.38
N ASP A 585 -33.00 -32.12 27.88
CA ASP A 585 -33.10 -30.83 28.54
C ASP A 585 -31.88 -30.24 29.28
N ARG A 586 -30.72 -30.91 29.29
CA ARG A 586 -29.54 -30.44 30.06
C ARG A 586 -28.74 -29.32 29.40
N ASN A 587 -28.84 -29.13 28.09
CA ASN A 587 -28.02 -28.11 27.40
C ASN A 587 -28.71 -26.76 27.26
N LEU A 588 -30.02 -26.68 27.37
CA LEU A 588 -30.77 -25.42 27.32
C LEU A 588 -30.64 -24.61 28.61
N ASP A 589 -30.57 -25.28 29.76
CA ASP A 589 -30.40 -24.62 31.06
C ASP A 589 -29.00 -24.04 31.24
N GLN A 590 -27.97 -24.62 30.63
CA GLN A 590 -26.60 -24.11 30.68
C GLN A 590 -26.43 -22.89 29.79
N ALA A 591 -27.04 -22.83 28.62
CA ALA A 591 -27.07 -21.67 27.75
C ALA A 591 -27.90 -20.52 28.35
N ALA A 592 -29.01 -20.83 29.00
CA ALA A 592 -29.84 -19.83 29.69
C ALA A 592 -29.16 -19.27 30.94
N SER A 593 -28.33 -20.05 31.63
CA SER A 593 -27.55 -19.58 32.79
C SER A 593 -26.43 -18.65 32.39
N MET A 594 -25.75 -18.90 31.25
CA MET A 594 -24.71 -18.01 30.72
C MET A 594 -25.27 -16.67 30.22
N LEU A 595 -26.45 -16.67 29.61
CA LEU A 595 -27.15 -15.44 29.21
C LEU A 595 -27.66 -14.62 30.40
N ARG A 596 -27.99 -15.25 31.52
CA ARG A 596 -28.37 -14.56 32.78
C ARG A 596 -27.16 -14.02 33.53
N ALA A 597 -26.02 -14.69 33.50
CA ALA A 597 -24.78 -14.22 34.11
C ALA A 597 -24.20 -12.95 33.41
N GLY A 598 -24.39 -12.83 32.09
CA GLY A 598 -23.97 -11.64 31.33
C GLY A 598 -24.84 -10.37 31.55
N ARG A 599 -26.00 -10.52 32.21
CA ARG A 599 -26.96 -9.41 32.45
C ARG A 599 -26.90 -8.81 33.85
N VAL A 600 -26.11 -9.35 34.75
CA VAL A 600 -26.02 -8.89 36.16
C VAL A 600 -24.81 -7.99 36.44
N MET A 601 -23.95 -7.72 35.45
CA MET A 601 -22.83 -6.78 35.63
C MET A 601 -23.05 -5.41 34.96
N GLY A 602 -24.28 -4.91 34.98
CA GLY A 602 -24.57 -3.60 34.36
C GLY A 602 -25.68 -2.83 35.05
N SER A 603 -25.62 -2.64 36.37
CA SER A 603 -26.33 -1.56 37.10
C SER A 603 -26.00 -1.67 38.58
N ASP A 604 -25.16 -0.76 39.07
CA ASP A 604 -25.25 -0.10 40.38
C ASP A 604 -23.94 0.58 40.68
N ASN A 605 -23.89 1.86 40.41
CA ASN A 605 -23.02 2.77 41.11
C ASN A 605 -23.75 4.11 41.26
N PRO A 606 -24.40 4.40 42.40
CA PRO A 606 -24.75 5.73 42.78
C PRO A 606 -23.70 6.23 43.81
N ASN A 607 -23.15 7.43 43.56
CA ASN A 607 -22.42 8.29 44.48
C ASN A 607 -20.87 8.16 44.54
N GLY A 608 -20.22 9.28 44.13
CA GLY A 608 -18.86 9.65 44.48
C GLY A 608 -18.17 10.42 43.38
#